data_5c390773c3b5b2d3b4bb13251ef68d42
#
_entry.id   5c390773c3b5b2d3b4bb13251ef68d42
#
_cell.length_a   1.000
_cell.length_b   1.000
_cell.length_c   1.000
_cell.angle_alpha   90.00
_cell.angle_beta   90.00
_cell.angle_gamma   90.00
#
_symmetry.space_group_name_H-M   'P 1'
#
loop_
_entity.id
_entity.type
_entity.pdbx_description
1 polymer ?
#
loop_
_entity_poly.entity_id
_entity_poly.type
_entity_poly.pdbx_seq_one_letter_code
_entity_poly.pdbx_strand_id
1 'polypeptide(L)'
;MTLRVVVDTNIWIRILLGGRVTLPILEAFQANQFHLVMSKELLDEFHAVWNRPRLRRKINPHQAERLEQQLIYRALWVKVTTVPPHCRDPKDLAVLATAIDGQAQVIVSGDDDLRADEVLRQAMEEYHIKLLGAVSFMEVLK
;
A
#
# COMPACT_ATOMS: atom_id res chain seq x y z
N MET A 1 -15.29 -13.94 -2.34
CA MET A 1 -14.63 -13.44 -1.13
C MET A 1 -13.71 -12.27 -1.47
N THR A 2 -13.84 -11.15 -0.77
CA THR A 2 -13.08 -9.95 -1.09
C THR A 2 -11.71 -9.98 -0.41
N LEU A 3 -10.66 -9.72 -1.18
CA LEU A 3 -9.29 -9.70 -0.68
C LEU A 3 -9.06 -8.53 0.29
N ARG A 4 -8.26 -8.79 1.31
CA ARG A 4 -7.68 -7.74 2.15
C ARG A 4 -6.30 -7.41 1.63
N VAL A 5 -6.04 -6.13 1.37
CA VAL A 5 -4.86 -5.67 0.66
C VAL A 5 -4.23 -4.49 1.37
N VAL A 6 -2.92 -4.53 1.51
CA VAL A 6 -2.13 -3.35 1.89
C VAL A 6 -1.49 -2.80 0.62
N VAL A 7 -1.63 -1.51 0.41
CA VAL A 7 -1.03 -0.81 -0.74
C VAL A 7 0.08 0.10 -0.21
N ASP A 8 1.28 -0.11 -0.73
CA ASP A 8 2.44 0.69 -0.34
C ASP A 8 2.24 2.16 -0.72
N THR A 9 2.74 3.05 0.10
CA THR A 9 2.64 4.51 -0.05
C THR A 9 3.03 4.98 -1.44
N ASN A 10 4.09 4.42 -2.03
CA ASN A 10 4.55 4.86 -3.35
C ASN A 10 3.53 4.64 -4.47
N ILE A 11 2.62 3.67 -4.33
CA ILE A 11 1.54 3.47 -5.29
C ILE A 11 0.61 4.68 -5.31
N TRP A 12 0.18 5.13 -4.13
CA TRP A 12 -0.68 6.31 -4.02
C TRP A 12 0.00 7.58 -4.56
N ILE A 13 1.29 7.72 -4.28
CA ILE A 13 2.08 8.84 -4.79
C ILE A 13 2.13 8.83 -6.32
N ARG A 14 2.36 7.67 -6.93
CA ARG A 14 2.36 7.53 -8.40
C ARG A 14 1.02 7.90 -9.01
N ILE A 15 -0.08 7.54 -8.36
CA ILE A 15 -1.42 7.91 -8.79
C ILE A 15 -1.56 9.44 -8.80
N LEU A 16 -1.15 10.10 -7.73
CA LEU A 16 -1.21 11.55 -7.62
C LEU A 16 -0.32 12.25 -8.66
N LEU A 17 0.74 11.60 -9.10
CA LEU A 17 1.64 12.11 -10.14
C LEU A 17 1.12 11.82 -11.57
N GLY A 18 -0.05 11.20 -11.71
CA GLY A 18 -0.66 10.91 -12.99
C GLY A 18 -0.27 9.56 -13.58
N GLY A 19 0.17 8.60 -12.77
CA GLY A 19 0.59 7.27 -13.23
C GLY A 19 -0.57 6.45 -13.78
N ARG A 20 -0.45 6.02 -15.05
CA ARG A 20 -1.50 5.24 -15.72
C ARG A 20 -1.56 3.79 -15.26
N VAL A 21 -0.41 3.21 -14.89
CA VAL A 21 -0.32 1.81 -14.45
C VAL A 21 -0.94 1.62 -13.08
N THR A 22 -0.85 2.64 -12.23
CA THR A 22 -1.34 2.59 -10.85
C THR A 22 -2.79 3.08 -10.70
N LEU A 23 -3.27 3.90 -11.63
CA LEU A 23 -4.63 4.45 -11.56
C LEU A 23 -5.72 3.38 -11.43
N PRO A 24 -5.66 2.22 -12.12
CA PRO A 24 -6.68 1.18 -11.96
C PRO A 24 -6.82 0.67 -10.52
N ILE A 25 -5.77 0.76 -9.72
CA ILE A 25 -5.83 0.38 -8.30
C ILE A 25 -6.75 1.33 -7.53
N LEU A 26 -6.63 2.64 -7.78
CA LEU A 26 -7.52 3.62 -7.17
C LEU A 26 -8.98 3.38 -7.59
N GLU A 27 -9.21 3.12 -8.86
CA GLU A 27 -10.55 2.85 -9.36
C GLU A 27 -11.15 1.60 -8.72
N ALA A 28 -10.37 0.53 -8.58
CA ALA A 28 -10.79 -0.69 -7.91
C ALA A 28 -11.09 -0.45 -6.42
N PHE A 29 -10.28 0.36 -5.77
CA PHE A 29 -10.49 0.76 -4.38
C PHE A 29 -11.82 1.51 -4.22
N GLN A 30 -12.06 2.50 -5.08
CA GLN A 30 -13.27 3.29 -5.05
C GLN A 30 -14.53 2.46 -5.38
N ALA A 31 -14.36 1.42 -6.19
CA ALA A 31 -15.44 0.49 -6.55
C ALA A 31 -15.61 -0.66 -5.54
N ASN A 32 -14.89 -0.64 -4.42
CA ASN A 32 -14.95 -1.65 -3.36
C ASN A 32 -14.62 -3.08 -3.87
N GLN A 33 -13.70 -3.18 -4.84
CA GLN A 33 -13.28 -4.48 -5.38
C GLN A 33 -12.32 -5.22 -4.45
N PHE A 34 -11.75 -4.54 -3.47
CA PHE A 34 -10.95 -5.13 -2.41
C PHE A 34 -11.09 -4.30 -1.14
N HIS A 35 -10.73 -4.89 0.00
CA HIS A 35 -10.68 -4.19 1.26
C HIS A 35 -9.26 -3.68 1.51
N LEU A 36 -9.09 -2.36 1.55
CA LEU A 36 -7.82 -1.76 1.90
C LEU A 36 -7.60 -1.87 3.40
N VAL A 37 -6.44 -2.40 3.80
CA VAL A 37 -6.00 -2.42 5.19
C VAL A 37 -5.03 -1.26 5.41
N MET A 38 -5.27 -0.47 6.45
CA MET A 38 -4.50 0.74 6.73
C MET A 38 -4.12 0.80 8.20
N SER A 39 -3.03 1.49 8.48
CA SER A 39 -2.61 1.81 9.83
C SER A 39 -2.24 3.29 9.92
N LYS A 40 -2.16 3.80 11.15
CA LYS A 40 -1.74 5.18 11.39
C LYS A 40 -0.35 5.43 10.80
N GLU A 41 0.55 4.47 10.95
CA GLU A 41 1.92 4.56 10.44
C GLU A 41 1.95 4.74 8.93
N LEU A 42 1.12 4.00 8.20
CA LEU A 42 1.06 4.12 6.74
C LEU A 42 0.43 5.44 6.30
N LEU A 43 -0.61 5.88 6.99
CA LEU A 43 -1.24 7.16 6.66
C LEU A 43 -0.28 8.32 6.94
N ASP A 44 0.41 8.29 8.07
CA ASP A 44 1.39 9.33 8.43
C ASP A 44 2.52 9.39 7.41
N GLU A 45 3.00 8.23 6.94
CA GLU A 45 4.02 8.16 5.90
C GLU A 45 3.52 8.78 4.59
N PHE A 46 2.33 8.43 4.15
CA PHE A 46 1.75 8.99 2.94
C PHE A 46 1.64 10.50 3.03
N HIS A 47 1.10 11.01 4.15
CA HIS A 47 0.97 12.44 4.39
C HIS A 47 2.34 13.14 4.35
N ALA A 48 3.34 12.58 5.01
CA ALA A 48 4.69 13.14 5.04
C ALA A 48 5.34 13.16 3.66
N VAL A 49 5.15 12.11 2.86
CA VAL A 49 5.78 12.00 1.55
C VAL A 49 5.21 13.00 0.56
N TRP A 50 3.87 13.08 0.43
CA TRP A 50 3.31 13.99 -0.58
C TRP A 50 3.50 15.47 -0.19
N ASN A 51 3.75 15.77 1.09
CA ASN A 51 4.06 17.12 1.56
C ASN A 51 5.53 17.50 1.40
N ARG A 52 6.41 16.61 0.96
CA ARG A 52 7.79 16.96 0.67
C ARG A 52 7.83 18.06 -0.41
N PRO A 53 8.65 19.12 -0.25
CA PRO A 53 8.63 20.26 -1.19
C PRO A 53 8.73 19.87 -2.65
N ARG A 54 9.56 18.86 -2.95
CA ARG A 54 9.79 18.39 -4.31
C ARG A 54 8.52 17.79 -4.94
N LEU A 55 7.77 17.00 -4.16
CA LEU A 55 6.54 16.36 -4.63
C LEU A 55 5.36 17.33 -4.59
N ARG A 56 5.31 18.18 -3.58
CA ARG A 56 4.22 19.14 -3.42
C ARG A 56 4.09 20.09 -4.60
N ARG A 57 5.18 20.37 -5.31
CA ARG A 57 5.17 21.18 -6.52
C ARG A 57 4.48 20.50 -7.69
N LYS A 58 4.44 19.17 -7.69
CA LYS A 58 3.90 18.35 -8.80
C LYS A 58 2.53 17.78 -8.50
N ILE A 59 2.15 17.71 -7.24
CA ILE A 59 0.90 17.10 -6.79
C ILE A 59 -0.11 18.20 -6.48
N ASN A 60 -1.34 18.01 -6.96
CA ASN A 60 -2.44 18.90 -6.59
C ASN A 60 -2.84 18.61 -5.14
N PRO A 61 -2.71 19.60 -4.22
CA PRO A 61 -3.01 19.37 -2.80
C PRO A 61 -4.46 18.94 -2.55
N HIS A 62 -5.41 19.45 -3.32
CA HIS A 62 -6.82 19.08 -3.17
C HIS A 62 -7.06 17.62 -3.50
N GLN A 63 -6.39 17.10 -4.53
CA GLN A 63 -6.48 15.69 -4.89
C GLN A 63 -5.84 14.81 -3.82
N ALA A 64 -4.67 15.22 -3.28
CA ALA A 64 -4.00 14.48 -2.23
C ALA A 64 -4.84 14.42 -0.95
N GLU A 65 -5.41 15.55 -0.53
CA GLU A 65 -6.27 15.61 0.64
C GLU A 65 -7.54 14.78 0.47
N ARG A 66 -8.12 14.81 -0.73
CA ARG A 66 -9.30 13.99 -1.05
C ARG A 66 -8.97 12.50 -0.96
N LEU A 67 -7.82 12.11 -1.49
CA LEU A 67 -7.36 10.73 -1.38
C LEU A 67 -7.15 10.31 0.07
N GLU A 68 -6.51 11.16 0.88
CA GLU A 68 -6.35 10.89 2.32
C GLU A 68 -7.68 10.63 3.00
N GLN A 69 -8.70 11.44 2.69
CA GLN A 69 -10.02 11.26 3.28
C GLN A 69 -10.65 9.93 2.86
N GLN A 70 -10.49 9.54 1.60
CA GLN A 70 -10.98 8.24 1.14
C GLN A 70 -10.27 7.08 1.85
N LEU A 71 -8.96 7.19 2.04
CA LEU A 71 -8.19 6.20 2.78
C LEU A 71 -8.69 6.09 4.22
N ILE A 72 -8.98 7.21 4.85
CA ILE A 72 -9.47 7.24 6.23
C ILE A 72 -10.86 6.59 6.35
N TYR A 73 -11.78 6.92 5.45
CA TYR A 73 -13.17 6.50 5.58
C TYR A 73 -13.45 5.10 5.06
N ARG A 74 -12.68 4.61 4.08
CA ARG A 74 -12.98 3.34 3.42
C ARG A 74 -12.12 2.18 3.88
N ALA A 75 -10.97 2.46 4.53
CA ALA A 75 -10.04 1.41 4.91
C ALA A 75 -10.48 0.65 6.16
N LEU A 76 -9.99 -0.58 6.27
CA LEU A 76 -10.02 -1.35 7.51
C LEU A 76 -8.80 -0.94 8.32
N TRP A 77 -9.03 -0.36 9.48
CA TRP A 77 -7.96 0.16 10.34
C TRP A 77 -7.44 -0.91 11.28
N VAL A 78 -6.11 -1.02 11.36
CA VAL A 78 -5.46 -1.94 12.31
C VAL A 78 -4.45 -1.18 13.14
N LYS A 79 -4.27 -1.66 14.36
CA LYS A 79 -3.21 -1.18 15.24
C LYS A 79 -1.99 -2.08 15.07
N VAL A 80 -0.85 -1.49 14.71
CA VAL A 80 0.38 -2.24 14.50
C VAL A 80 0.97 -2.64 15.84
N THR A 81 1.16 -3.94 16.04
CA THR A 81 1.76 -4.50 17.26
C THR A 81 2.90 -5.48 16.95
N THR A 82 2.90 -6.05 15.75
CA THR A 82 3.86 -7.07 15.35
C THR A 82 5.20 -6.45 14.95
N VAL A 83 6.29 -7.12 15.33
CA VAL A 83 7.63 -6.83 14.79
C VAL A 83 7.75 -7.68 13.52
N PRO A 84 7.82 -7.07 12.33
CA PRO A 84 7.83 -7.83 11.08
C PRO A 84 9.19 -8.49 10.82
N PRO A 85 9.25 -9.41 9.85
CA PRO A 85 10.51 -9.99 9.42
C PRO A 85 11.49 -8.91 8.97
N HIS A 86 12.78 -9.20 9.11
CA HIS A 86 13.83 -8.29 8.68
C HIS A 86 13.71 -7.98 7.17
N CYS A 87 13.77 -6.72 6.81
CA CYS A 87 13.86 -6.27 5.44
C CYS A 87 14.97 -5.21 5.31
N ARG A 88 15.43 -5.00 4.05
CA ARG A 88 16.56 -4.09 3.79
C ARG A 88 16.25 -2.65 4.14
N ASP A 89 15.05 -2.20 3.84
CA ASP A 89 14.63 -0.82 4.06
C ASP A 89 13.71 -0.75 5.27
N PRO A 90 14.11 -0.05 6.34
CA PRO A 90 13.26 0.13 7.51
C PRO A 90 11.90 0.76 7.20
N LYS A 91 11.78 1.50 6.10
CA LYS A 91 10.50 2.10 5.67
C LYS A 91 9.45 1.06 5.33
N ASP A 92 9.90 -0.13 4.89
CA ASP A 92 8.99 -1.21 4.52
C ASP A 92 8.42 -1.94 5.73
N LEU A 93 9.02 -1.74 6.91
CA LEU A 93 8.56 -2.41 8.13
C LEU A 93 7.10 -2.12 8.45
N ALA A 94 6.67 -0.87 8.28
CA ALA A 94 5.28 -0.49 8.55
C ALA A 94 4.30 -1.19 7.61
N VAL A 95 4.67 -1.34 6.34
CA VAL A 95 3.85 -2.05 5.34
C VAL A 95 3.69 -3.51 5.75
N LEU A 96 4.80 -4.17 6.10
CA LEU A 96 4.80 -5.58 6.49
C LEU A 96 3.99 -5.81 7.76
N ALA A 97 4.22 -4.99 8.79
CA ALA A 97 3.53 -5.10 10.06
C ALA A 97 2.01 -4.87 9.91
N THR A 98 1.62 -3.87 9.13
CA THR A 98 0.21 -3.60 8.84
C THR A 98 -0.44 -4.80 8.16
N ALA A 99 0.24 -5.42 7.20
CA ALA A 99 -0.29 -6.58 6.50
C ALA A 99 -0.46 -7.78 7.42
N ILE A 100 0.50 -8.03 8.29
CA ILE A 100 0.43 -9.15 9.24
C ILE A 100 -0.71 -8.91 10.23
N ASP A 101 -0.73 -7.77 10.89
CA ASP A 101 -1.74 -7.48 11.92
C ASP A 101 -3.14 -7.33 11.34
N GLY A 102 -3.25 -6.88 10.10
CA GLY A 102 -4.52 -6.75 9.38
C GLY A 102 -4.97 -8.02 8.68
N GLN A 103 -4.18 -9.09 8.76
CA GLN A 103 -4.46 -10.35 8.05
C GLN A 103 -4.70 -10.12 6.56
N ALA A 104 -3.88 -9.26 5.96
CA ALA A 104 -3.94 -9.02 4.53
C ALA A 104 -3.47 -10.25 3.74
N GLN A 105 -3.99 -10.41 2.56
CA GLN A 105 -3.62 -11.51 1.65
C GLN A 105 -2.62 -11.06 0.60
N VAL A 106 -2.55 -9.74 0.35
CA VAL A 106 -1.69 -9.16 -0.68
C VAL A 106 -1.10 -7.84 -0.18
N ILE A 107 0.17 -7.63 -0.50
CA ILE A 107 0.81 -6.31 -0.43
C ILE A 107 1.11 -5.88 -1.86
N VAL A 108 0.62 -4.71 -2.26
CA VAL A 108 0.92 -4.14 -3.57
C VAL A 108 2.00 -3.09 -3.40
N SER A 109 3.13 -3.29 -4.08
CA SER A 109 4.26 -2.36 -4.01
C SER A 109 4.85 -2.11 -5.39
N GLY A 110 5.28 -0.88 -5.64
CA GLY A 110 6.06 -0.53 -6.81
C GLY A 110 7.56 -0.74 -6.62
N ASP A 111 7.99 -1.19 -5.46
CA ASP A 111 9.41 -1.41 -5.15
C ASP A 111 9.83 -2.80 -5.63
N ASP A 112 10.65 -2.82 -6.71
CA ASP A 112 11.15 -4.06 -7.27
C ASP A 112 12.06 -4.82 -6.30
N ASP A 113 12.84 -4.11 -5.51
CA ASP A 113 13.75 -4.74 -4.53
C ASP A 113 12.97 -5.46 -3.44
N LEU A 114 11.87 -4.88 -2.98
CA LEU A 114 11.00 -5.52 -2.00
C LEU A 114 10.39 -6.81 -2.56
N ARG A 115 9.88 -6.75 -3.79
CA ARG A 115 9.23 -7.90 -4.44
C ARG A 115 10.22 -9.00 -4.83
N ALA A 116 11.48 -8.64 -5.08
CA ALA A 116 12.53 -9.58 -5.49
C ALA A 116 13.26 -10.22 -4.31
N ASP A 117 13.00 -9.78 -3.09
CA ASP A 117 13.64 -10.34 -1.89
C ASP A 117 13.03 -11.71 -1.56
N GLU A 118 13.71 -12.77 -1.97
CA GLU A 118 13.22 -14.15 -1.80
C GLU A 118 13.07 -14.53 -0.33
N VAL A 119 13.98 -14.10 0.52
CA VAL A 119 13.91 -14.39 1.95
C VAL A 119 12.65 -13.75 2.56
N LEU A 120 12.39 -12.51 2.19
CA LEU A 120 11.20 -11.79 2.65
C LEU A 120 9.93 -12.43 2.11
N ARG A 121 9.90 -12.78 0.82
CA ARG A 121 8.74 -13.42 0.19
C ARG A 121 8.38 -14.72 0.89
N GLN A 122 9.37 -15.56 1.19
CA GLN A 122 9.17 -16.81 1.91
C GLN A 122 8.66 -16.57 3.33
N ALA A 123 9.22 -15.58 4.02
CA ALA A 123 8.76 -15.23 5.37
C ALA A 123 7.30 -14.77 5.35
N MET A 124 6.91 -13.99 4.34
CA MET A 124 5.53 -13.50 4.23
C MET A 124 4.56 -14.59 3.82
N GLU A 125 5.01 -15.61 3.07
CA GLU A 125 4.17 -16.76 2.73
C GLU A 125 3.69 -17.51 3.96
N GLU A 126 4.46 -17.54 5.04
CA GLU A 126 4.03 -18.14 6.31
C GLU A 126 2.77 -17.46 6.86
N TYR A 127 2.56 -16.20 6.52
CA TYR A 127 1.35 -15.45 6.87
C TYR A 127 0.30 -15.47 5.76
N HIS A 128 0.54 -16.24 4.69
CA HIS A 128 -0.31 -16.30 3.50
C HIS A 128 -0.44 -14.93 2.80
N ILE A 129 0.64 -14.16 2.77
CA ILE A 129 0.69 -12.84 2.16
C ILE A 129 1.57 -12.87 0.92
N LYS A 130 1.02 -12.42 -0.22
CA LYS A 130 1.74 -12.30 -1.49
C LYS A 130 2.20 -10.87 -1.71
N LEU A 131 3.42 -10.71 -2.21
CA LEU A 131 3.97 -9.41 -2.61
C LEU A 131 3.80 -9.26 -4.13
N LEU A 132 2.97 -8.32 -4.56
CA LEU A 132 2.64 -8.13 -5.98
C LEU A 132 2.93 -6.70 -6.43
N GLY A 133 3.27 -6.55 -7.70
CA GLY A 133 3.28 -5.25 -8.36
C GLY A 133 1.87 -4.86 -8.81
N ALA A 134 1.73 -3.65 -9.33
CA ALA A 134 0.44 -3.11 -9.74
C ALA A 134 -0.26 -3.96 -10.81
N VAL A 135 0.48 -4.35 -11.86
CA VAL A 135 -0.09 -5.13 -12.96
C VAL A 135 -0.53 -6.50 -12.49
N SER A 136 0.33 -7.20 -11.74
CA SER A 136 0.00 -8.53 -11.21
C SER A 136 -1.20 -8.49 -10.28
N PHE A 137 -1.29 -7.45 -9.45
CA PHE A 137 -2.43 -7.29 -8.55
C PHE A 137 -3.74 -7.13 -9.33
N MET A 138 -3.74 -6.29 -10.36
CA MET A 138 -4.94 -6.10 -11.19
C MET A 138 -5.37 -7.40 -11.89
N GLU A 139 -4.41 -8.24 -12.27
CA GLU A 139 -4.73 -9.57 -12.83
C GLU A 139 -5.43 -10.46 -11.80
N VAL A 140 -5.02 -10.40 -10.54
CA VAL A 140 -5.64 -11.17 -9.46
C VAL A 140 -7.09 -10.72 -9.21
N LEU A 141 -7.39 -9.44 -9.40
CA LEU A 141 -8.74 -8.89 -9.19
C LEU A 141 -9.74 -9.26 -10.29
N LYS A 142 -9.25 -9.67 -11.44
CA LYS A 142 -10.14 -10.02 -12.57
C LYS A 142 -10.91 -11.32 -12.34
#